data_680780592078b916a79b43a0e7a29831
#
_entry.id   680780592078b916a79b43a0e7a29831
#
_cell.length_a   1.000
_cell.length_b   1.000
_cell.length_c   1.000
_cell.angle_alpha   90.00
_cell.angle_beta   90.00
_cell.angle_gamma   90.00
#
_symmetry.space_group_name_H-M   'P 1'
#
loop_
_entity.id
_entity.type
_entity.pdbx_description
1 polymer ?
#
loop_
_entity_poly.entity_id
_entity_poly.type
_entity_poly.pdbx_seq_one_letter_code
_entity_poly.pdbx_strand_id
1 'polypeptide(L)'
;MDRPQYDVIVVGAGMAGLVAAAAAAEAGASTALVYDGLGSFVYGAGCVADLAAPAEAAETQALTLFDRLTAAAGAPYHGGPGQRHRLYSILGTVQEAALIPAALWEGRVRPGLDVVVAGIAGLSAFDSRFLAERLRHRAAEQGLDCRYLPRDIDLPRQDGQPHTPLILANRFDRDPAFRALLAERLAPLAAEGEQLLLPAILGQQSGAEDLAAFAAAVGRPPGELPTLPPSVAGLRLSVRLQQALRRARVEVMGGHPVSALLLAAGACRGVRLATPGHPRDLLARAVVLAAGPHAAALLPGWTGRADAGMRPLETGGAPLARGLHVAGSLLCGTGNGRAIVSGHAAALAALAG
;
A
#
# COMPACT_ATOMS: atom_id res chain seq x y z
N MET A 1 0.41 37.67 11.77
CA MET A 1 0.06 36.37 11.15
C MET A 1 1.29 35.48 11.27
N ASP A 2 1.16 34.35 11.92
CA ASP A 2 2.26 33.39 12.04
C ASP A 2 2.67 32.89 10.64
N ARG A 3 3.97 32.71 10.45
CA ARG A 3 4.52 32.20 9.19
C ARG A 3 4.13 30.74 9.00
N PRO A 4 3.80 30.29 7.77
CA PRO A 4 3.56 28.87 7.53
C PRO A 4 4.80 28.06 7.88
N GLN A 5 4.59 26.92 8.56
CA GLN A 5 5.64 25.99 8.96
C GLN A 5 6.04 25.09 7.77
N TYR A 6 5.07 24.83 6.88
CA TYR A 6 5.22 23.96 5.72
C TYR A 6 4.73 24.67 4.44
N ASP A 7 5.28 24.28 3.32
CA ASP A 7 4.70 24.64 2.03
C ASP A 7 3.44 23.84 1.77
N VAL A 8 3.47 22.51 2.08
CA VAL A 8 2.34 21.60 1.88
C VAL A 8 2.15 20.73 3.13
N ILE A 9 0.91 20.66 3.62
CA ILE A 9 0.47 19.62 4.56
C ILE A 9 -0.42 18.64 3.79
N VAL A 10 -0.05 17.36 3.82
CA VAL A 10 -0.86 16.27 3.29
C VAL A 10 -1.58 15.55 4.45
N VAL A 11 -2.88 15.40 4.35
CA VAL A 11 -3.71 14.73 5.37
C VAL A 11 -4.15 13.38 4.85
N GLY A 12 -3.68 12.32 5.49
CA GLY A 12 -4.00 10.92 5.17
C GLY A 12 -2.85 10.15 4.54
N ALA A 13 -2.55 8.96 5.09
CA ALA A 13 -1.49 8.05 4.63
C ALA A 13 -2.03 6.91 3.73
N GLY A 14 -3.09 7.18 2.97
CA GLY A 14 -3.53 6.35 1.85
C GLY A 14 -2.60 6.50 0.64
N MET A 15 -2.81 5.71 -0.41
CA MET A 15 -1.98 5.75 -1.62
C MET A 15 -1.88 7.17 -2.20
N ALA A 16 -3.00 7.90 -2.26
CA ALA A 16 -3.01 9.28 -2.75
C ALA A 16 -2.16 10.22 -1.89
N GLY A 17 -2.27 10.13 -0.56
CA GLY A 17 -1.51 10.99 0.35
C GLY A 17 -0.02 10.69 0.33
N LEU A 18 0.38 9.41 0.26
CA LEU A 18 1.79 9.03 0.14
C LEU A 18 2.41 9.54 -1.16
N VAL A 19 1.68 9.44 -2.28
CA VAL A 19 2.13 9.96 -3.58
C VAL A 19 2.14 11.48 -3.58
N ALA A 20 1.14 12.16 -3.00
CA ALA A 20 1.13 13.61 -2.89
C ALA A 20 2.30 14.15 -2.06
N ALA A 21 2.60 13.50 -0.92
CA ALA A 21 3.74 13.89 -0.09
C ALA A 21 5.07 13.69 -0.82
N ALA A 22 5.20 12.59 -1.59
CA ALA A 22 6.38 12.34 -2.42
C ALA A 22 6.55 13.39 -3.52
N ALA A 23 5.47 13.72 -4.23
CA ALA A 23 5.48 14.74 -5.28
C ALA A 23 5.89 16.12 -4.74
N ALA A 24 5.32 16.52 -3.61
CA ALA A 24 5.66 17.80 -2.98
C ALA A 24 7.13 17.82 -2.52
N ALA A 25 7.62 16.76 -1.90
CA ALA A 25 9.01 16.66 -1.46
C ALA A 25 10.01 16.66 -2.63
N GLU A 26 9.69 15.95 -3.74
CA GLU A 26 10.53 15.90 -4.95
C GLU A 26 10.65 17.29 -5.61
N ALA A 27 9.59 18.09 -5.51
CA ALA A 27 9.61 19.49 -5.95
C ALA A 27 10.34 20.45 -4.99
N GLY A 28 10.93 19.94 -3.90
CA GLY A 28 11.69 20.72 -2.91
C GLY A 28 10.84 21.45 -1.86
N ALA A 29 9.53 21.16 -1.79
CA ALA A 29 8.64 21.80 -0.83
C ALA A 29 8.83 21.22 0.59
N SER A 30 8.82 22.08 1.61
CA SER A 30 8.73 21.65 2.99
C SER A 30 7.37 20.98 3.24
N THR A 31 7.38 19.66 3.52
CA THR A 31 6.17 18.84 3.49
C THR A 31 5.95 18.10 4.80
N ALA A 32 4.72 18.14 5.32
CA ALA A 32 4.26 17.27 6.39
C ALA A 32 3.18 16.30 5.89
N LEU A 33 3.27 15.03 6.29
CA LEU A 33 2.23 14.02 6.12
C LEU A 33 1.61 13.71 7.48
N VAL A 34 0.34 14.05 7.65
CA VAL A 34 -0.40 13.85 8.91
C VAL A 34 -1.48 12.81 8.71
N TYR A 35 -1.59 11.83 9.61
CA TYR A 35 -2.63 10.81 9.53
C TYR A 35 -2.94 10.22 10.90
N ASP A 36 -4.16 9.72 11.06
CA ASP A 36 -4.59 8.97 12.24
C ASP A 36 -4.52 7.46 11.99
N GLY A 37 -5.15 6.99 10.91
CA GLY A 37 -5.17 5.59 10.50
C GLY A 37 -4.35 5.31 9.23
N LEU A 38 -4.02 4.04 9.03
CA LEU A 38 -3.35 3.58 7.81
C LEU A 38 -4.29 3.62 6.61
N GLY A 39 -3.73 3.74 5.40
CA GLY A 39 -4.50 3.72 4.16
C GLY A 39 -5.19 2.37 3.92
N SER A 40 -6.30 2.38 3.20
CA SER A 40 -7.11 1.18 2.94
C SER A 40 -6.36 0.05 2.23
N PHE A 41 -5.27 0.34 1.53
CA PHE A 41 -4.45 -0.68 0.87
C PHE A 41 -3.78 -1.67 1.85
N VAL A 42 -3.70 -1.35 3.15
CA VAL A 42 -3.20 -2.28 4.18
C VAL A 42 -4.17 -3.43 4.47
N TYR A 43 -5.44 -3.30 4.06
CA TYR A 43 -6.42 -4.38 4.14
C TYR A 43 -6.33 -5.36 2.97
N GLY A 44 -5.50 -5.07 1.98
CA GLY A 44 -5.27 -5.88 0.79
C GLY A 44 -3.79 -6.06 0.47
N ALA A 45 -3.51 -6.30 -0.79
CA ALA A 45 -2.16 -6.58 -1.30
C ALA A 45 -1.36 -5.32 -1.70
N GLY A 46 -2.00 -4.15 -1.73
CA GLY A 46 -1.41 -2.95 -2.32
C GLY A 46 -1.37 -2.96 -3.86
N CYS A 47 -1.91 -3.98 -4.50
CA CYS A 47 -1.96 -4.06 -5.96
C CYS A 47 -2.75 -2.90 -6.59
N VAL A 48 -2.41 -2.56 -7.83
CA VAL A 48 -3.08 -1.53 -8.62
C VAL A 48 -3.81 -2.19 -9.78
N ALA A 49 -5.14 -2.15 -9.76
CA ALA A 49 -5.98 -2.81 -10.77
C ALA A 49 -6.52 -1.85 -11.83
N ASP A 50 -6.71 -0.60 -11.49
CA ASP A 50 -7.46 0.41 -12.22
C ASP A 50 -6.55 1.31 -13.10
N LEU A 51 -5.71 0.67 -13.92
CA LEU A 51 -4.85 1.34 -14.91
C LEU A 51 -5.17 0.85 -16.31
N ALA A 52 -5.73 1.73 -17.12
CA ALA A 52 -6.02 1.46 -18.54
C ALA A 52 -4.78 1.69 -19.43
N ALA A 53 -4.83 1.22 -20.67
CA ALA A 53 -3.87 1.55 -21.72
C ALA A 53 -4.61 2.19 -22.90
N PRO A 54 -3.98 3.17 -23.59
CA PRO A 54 -2.74 3.85 -23.22
C PRO A 54 -2.94 4.79 -22.03
N ALA A 55 -1.89 4.96 -21.21
CA ALA A 55 -1.91 5.94 -20.13
C ALA A 55 -1.81 7.37 -20.71
N GLU A 56 -2.58 8.30 -20.14
CA GLU A 56 -2.46 9.71 -20.46
C GLU A 56 -1.14 10.31 -19.91
N ALA A 57 -0.73 11.47 -20.41
CA ALA A 57 0.54 12.09 -20.00
C ALA A 57 0.60 12.35 -18.48
N ALA A 58 -0.48 12.83 -17.87
CA ALA A 58 -0.56 13.09 -16.43
C ALA A 58 -0.48 11.77 -15.63
N GLU A 59 -1.14 10.71 -16.11
CA GLU A 59 -1.06 9.37 -15.51
C GLU A 59 0.36 8.81 -15.61
N THR A 60 1.02 8.96 -16.76
CA THR A 60 2.40 8.53 -16.96
C THR A 60 3.37 9.23 -16.00
N GLN A 61 3.21 10.54 -15.76
CA GLN A 61 4.02 11.28 -14.79
C GLN A 61 3.80 10.78 -13.35
N ALA A 62 2.55 10.57 -12.97
CA ALA A 62 2.19 10.06 -11.66
C ALA A 62 2.75 8.64 -11.42
N LEU A 63 2.66 7.76 -12.42
CA LEU A 63 3.21 6.39 -12.35
C LEU A 63 4.75 6.40 -12.32
N THR A 64 5.40 7.30 -13.05
CA THR A 64 6.86 7.47 -13.01
C THR A 64 7.33 7.91 -11.62
N LEU A 65 6.62 8.85 -10.98
CA LEU A 65 6.90 9.21 -9.59
C LEU A 65 6.66 8.02 -8.65
N PHE A 66 5.55 7.31 -8.83
CA PHE A 66 5.22 6.16 -7.99
C PHE A 66 6.28 5.06 -8.09
N ASP A 67 6.78 4.78 -9.28
CA ASP A 67 7.87 3.82 -9.50
C ASP A 67 9.15 4.25 -8.77
N ARG A 68 9.57 5.52 -8.88
CA ARG A 68 10.72 6.05 -8.12
C ARG A 68 10.50 5.95 -6.61
N LEU A 69 9.32 6.30 -6.11
CA LEU A 69 8.98 6.22 -4.69
C LEU A 69 9.06 4.79 -4.16
N THR A 70 8.47 3.84 -4.88
CA THR A 70 8.45 2.43 -4.49
C THR A 70 9.81 1.77 -4.60
N ALA A 71 10.60 2.13 -5.62
CA ALA A 71 11.99 1.71 -5.74
C ALA A 71 12.85 2.24 -4.57
N ALA A 72 12.76 3.53 -4.25
CA ALA A 72 13.44 4.13 -3.09
C ALA A 72 12.97 3.53 -1.75
N ALA A 73 11.74 3.05 -1.69
CA ALA A 73 11.20 2.31 -0.56
C ALA A 73 11.74 0.87 -0.46
N GLY A 74 12.42 0.33 -1.49
CA GLY A 74 12.77 -1.08 -1.59
C GLY A 74 11.52 -1.98 -1.68
N ALA A 75 10.44 -1.46 -2.24
CA ALA A 75 9.16 -2.15 -2.47
C ALA A 75 8.69 -1.93 -3.91
N PRO A 76 9.51 -2.27 -4.93
CA PRO A 76 9.19 -2.03 -6.32
C PRO A 76 7.96 -2.80 -6.77
N TYR A 77 7.39 -2.39 -7.90
CA TYR A 77 6.26 -3.03 -8.55
C TYR A 77 6.66 -3.65 -9.88
N HIS A 78 5.93 -4.67 -10.29
CA HIS A 78 5.99 -5.26 -11.62
C HIS A 78 4.66 -5.10 -12.35
N GLY A 79 4.72 -5.10 -13.68
CA GLY A 79 3.59 -4.88 -14.56
C GLY A 79 3.57 -3.48 -15.17
N GLY A 80 2.42 -3.05 -15.66
CA GLY A 80 2.25 -1.75 -16.30
C GLY A 80 0.79 -1.48 -16.71
N PRO A 81 0.48 -0.24 -17.12
CA PRO A 81 -0.83 0.13 -17.63
C PRO A 81 -1.33 -0.81 -18.73
N GLY A 82 -2.60 -1.19 -18.66
CA GLY A 82 -3.23 -2.13 -19.61
C GLY A 82 -2.85 -3.59 -19.44
N GLN A 83 -1.87 -3.92 -18.62
CA GLN A 83 -1.55 -5.31 -18.31
C GLN A 83 -2.56 -5.88 -17.31
N ARG A 84 -2.79 -7.19 -17.41
CA ARG A 84 -3.69 -7.93 -16.50
C ARG A 84 -2.96 -9.14 -15.97
N HIS A 85 -2.48 -9.03 -14.74
CA HIS A 85 -1.91 -10.13 -14.00
C HIS A 85 -2.92 -10.66 -13.00
N ARG A 86 -2.91 -11.95 -12.77
CA ARG A 86 -3.83 -12.64 -11.86
C ARG A 86 -3.05 -13.12 -10.64
N LEU A 87 -3.47 -12.72 -9.46
CA LEU A 87 -2.85 -13.04 -8.18
C LEU A 87 -3.79 -13.89 -7.34
N TYR A 88 -3.29 -14.97 -6.75
CA TYR A 88 -4.04 -15.75 -5.78
C TYR A 88 -4.13 -15.05 -4.43
N SER A 89 -5.26 -15.24 -3.74
CA SER A 89 -5.39 -14.96 -2.31
C SER A 89 -5.32 -16.25 -1.50
N ILE A 90 -5.14 -16.13 -0.18
CA ILE A 90 -5.18 -17.29 0.72
C ILE A 90 -6.53 -18.01 0.75
N LEU A 91 -7.59 -17.41 0.26
CA LEU A 91 -8.93 -18.00 0.13
C LEU A 91 -9.16 -18.70 -1.22
N GLY A 92 -8.13 -18.76 -2.09
CA GLY A 92 -8.27 -19.29 -3.44
C GLY A 92 -9.08 -18.41 -4.39
N THR A 93 -9.34 -17.14 -4.03
CA THR A 93 -9.87 -16.15 -4.97
C THR A 93 -8.76 -15.62 -5.84
N VAL A 94 -9.11 -15.13 -7.03
CA VAL A 94 -8.16 -14.49 -7.95
C VAL A 94 -8.48 -13.01 -8.04
N GLN A 95 -7.47 -12.19 -7.85
CA GLN A 95 -7.52 -10.76 -8.05
C GLN A 95 -6.75 -10.40 -9.32
N GLU A 96 -7.33 -9.58 -10.19
CA GLU A 96 -6.62 -9.00 -11.33
C GLU A 96 -5.96 -7.68 -10.95
N ALA A 97 -4.75 -7.43 -11.44
CA ALA A 97 -4.02 -6.19 -11.23
C ALA A 97 -3.11 -5.86 -12.41
N ALA A 98 -2.97 -4.57 -12.69
CA ALA A 98 -2.02 -4.04 -13.67
C ALA A 98 -0.61 -3.95 -13.08
N LEU A 99 -0.50 -3.55 -11.78
CA LEU A 99 0.76 -3.50 -11.06
C LEU A 99 0.66 -4.34 -9.78
N ILE A 100 1.67 -5.14 -9.52
CA ILE A 100 1.77 -6.03 -8.35
C ILE A 100 3.09 -5.72 -7.62
N PRO A 101 3.08 -5.55 -6.27
CA PRO A 101 4.31 -5.45 -5.49
C PRO A 101 5.24 -6.63 -5.76
N ALA A 102 6.54 -6.39 -5.90
CA ALA A 102 7.52 -7.43 -6.23
C ALA A 102 7.49 -8.62 -5.26
N ALA A 103 7.23 -8.38 -3.97
CA ALA A 103 7.09 -9.43 -2.96
C ALA A 103 5.96 -10.44 -3.25
N LEU A 104 4.94 -10.02 -4.01
CA LEU A 104 3.79 -10.85 -4.37
C LEU A 104 3.89 -11.37 -5.81
N TRP A 105 4.88 -10.93 -6.57
CA TRP A 105 4.97 -11.21 -8.01
C TRP A 105 5.00 -12.70 -8.34
N GLU A 106 5.69 -13.49 -7.55
CA GLU A 106 5.74 -14.95 -7.72
C GLU A 106 4.48 -15.68 -7.23
N GLY A 107 3.56 -14.99 -6.55
CA GLY A 107 2.22 -15.48 -6.19
C GLY A 107 1.20 -15.43 -7.33
N ARG A 108 1.60 -15.00 -8.54
CA ARG A 108 0.71 -14.92 -9.69
C ARG A 108 0.28 -16.29 -10.20
N VAL A 109 -0.90 -16.32 -10.81
CA VAL A 109 -1.39 -17.49 -11.54
C VAL A 109 -0.53 -17.71 -12.77
N ARG A 110 0.14 -18.85 -12.85
CA ARG A 110 0.95 -19.29 -14.00
C ARG A 110 0.48 -20.66 -14.46
N PRO A 111 -0.15 -20.78 -15.65
CA PRO A 111 -0.59 -22.06 -16.19
C PRO A 111 0.59 -23.01 -16.45
N GLY A 112 0.32 -24.31 -16.40
CA GLY A 112 1.28 -25.36 -16.77
C GLY A 112 2.33 -25.68 -15.72
N LEU A 113 2.18 -25.21 -14.48
CA LEU A 113 3.18 -25.41 -13.42
C LEU A 113 2.74 -26.38 -12.35
N ASP A 114 3.73 -27.04 -11.77
CA ASP A 114 3.63 -27.70 -10.48
C ASP A 114 3.82 -26.67 -9.37
N VAL A 115 2.77 -26.45 -8.59
CA VAL A 115 2.69 -25.40 -7.57
C VAL A 115 2.69 -26.02 -6.18
N VAL A 116 3.73 -25.78 -5.40
CA VAL A 116 3.75 -26.15 -3.98
C VAL A 116 3.05 -25.06 -3.16
N VAL A 117 2.04 -25.46 -2.40
CA VAL A 117 1.33 -24.59 -1.46
C VAL A 117 1.85 -24.87 -0.06
N ALA A 118 2.80 -24.05 0.40
CA ALA A 118 3.43 -24.23 1.70
C ALA A 118 2.59 -23.63 2.82
N GLY A 119 2.09 -24.47 3.71
CA GLY A 119 1.43 -24.13 4.95
C GLY A 119 2.37 -24.12 6.14
N ILE A 120 1.91 -23.57 7.24
CA ILE A 120 2.58 -23.58 8.53
C ILE A 120 1.66 -24.22 9.54
N ALA A 121 2.11 -25.31 10.16
CA ALA A 121 1.32 -26.03 11.14
C ALA A 121 0.87 -25.10 12.29
N GLY A 122 -0.43 -25.06 12.56
CA GLY A 122 -1.01 -24.21 13.59
C GLY A 122 -1.17 -22.73 13.23
N LEU A 123 -1.00 -22.35 11.96
CA LEU A 123 -1.34 -21.01 11.45
C LEU A 123 -2.85 -20.94 11.20
N SER A 124 -3.60 -20.30 12.08
CA SER A 124 -5.08 -20.30 12.05
C SER A 124 -5.70 -19.62 10.84
N ALA A 125 -4.95 -18.71 10.19
CA ALA A 125 -5.45 -17.92 9.06
C ALA A 125 -5.14 -18.53 7.68
N PHE A 126 -4.52 -19.73 7.63
CA PHE A 126 -4.10 -20.35 6.38
C PHE A 126 -4.10 -21.87 6.49
N ASP A 127 -4.70 -22.55 5.53
CA ASP A 127 -4.70 -23.99 5.37
C ASP A 127 -4.24 -24.34 3.94
N SER A 128 -3.09 -25.01 3.83
CA SER A 128 -2.48 -25.37 2.55
C SER A 128 -3.35 -26.36 1.75
N ARG A 129 -4.02 -27.30 2.43
CA ARG A 129 -4.86 -28.32 1.80
C ARG A 129 -6.15 -27.70 1.25
N PHE A 130 -6.80 -26.86 2.08
CA PHE A 130 -7.98 -26.11 1.65
C PHE A 130 -7.65 -25.24 0.43
N LEU A 131 -6.56 -24.48 0.49
CA LEU A 131 -6.17 -23.64 -0.63
C LEU A 131 -5.84 -24.46 -1.88
N ALA A 132 -5.02 -25.51 -1.76
CA ALA A 132 -4.67 -26.36 -2.90
C ALA A 132 -5.91 -26.97 -3.58
N GLU A 133 -6.92 -27.39 -2.80
CA GLU A 133 -8.17 -27.92 -3.32
C GLU A 133 -8.98 -26.85 -4.06
N ARG A 134 -9.09 -25.64 -3.47
CA ARG A 134 -9.77 -24.51 -4.10
C ARG A 134 -9.10 -24.12 -5.43
N LEU A 135 -7.76 -24.14 -5.46
CA LEU A 135 -7.00 -23.81 -6.66
C LEU A 135 -7.11 -24.90 -7.75
N ARG A 136 -7.12 -26.20 -7.36
CA ARG A 136 -7.38 -27.30 -8.33
C ARG A 136 -8.74 -27.16 -9.00
N HIS A 137 -9.78 -26.94 -8.17
CA HIS A 137 -11.13 -26.77 -8.68
C HIS A 137 -11.22 -25.60 -9.66
N ARG A 138 -10.64 -24.46 -9.29
CA ARG A 138 -10.60 -23.26 -10.15
C ARG A 138 -9.76 -23.45 -11.40
N ALA A 139 -8.65 -24.16 -11.33
CA ALA A 139 -7.84 -24.49 -12.50
C ALA A 139 -8.64 -25.36 -13.48
N ALA A 140 -9.35 -26.37 -12.99
CA ALA A 140 -10.22 -27.22 -13.81
C ALA A 140 -11.33 -26.42 -14.48
N GLU A 141 -12.02 -25.52 -13.77
CA GLU A 141 -13.05 -24.62 -14.35
C GLU A 141 -12.51 -23.74 -15.47
N GLN A 142 -11.23 -23.38 -15.43
CA GLN A 142 -10.57 -22.48 -16.37
C GLN A 142 -9.75 -23.20 -17.43
N GLY A 143 -9.73 -24.54 -17.42
CA GLY A 143 -8.91 -25.33 -18.33
C GLY A 143 -7.40 -25.11 -18.14
N LEU A 144 -6.95 -24.77 -16.92
CA LEU A 144 -5.53 -24.57 -16.60
C LEU A 144 -4.92 -25.91 -16.19
N ASP A 145 -3.83 -26.30 -16.86
CA ASP A 145 -3.05 -27.48 -16.50
C ASP A 145 -2.06 -27.11 -15.39
N CYS A 146 -2.51 -27.23 -14.13
CA CYS A 146 -1.72 -26.94 -12.94
C CYS A 146 -1.93 -28.01 -11.91
N ARG A 147 -0.85 -28.47 -11.28
CA ARG A 147 -0.93 -29.33 -10.09
C ARG A 147 -0.63 -28.52 -8.83
N TYR A 148 -1.46 -28.64 -7.81
CA TYR A 148 -1.28 -27.96 -6.53
C TYR A 148 -0.95 -28.97 -5.45
N LEU A 149 0.25 -28.86 -4.88
CA LEU A 149 0.81 -29.79 -3.90
C LEU A 149 0.81 -29.12 -2.51
N PRO A 150 -0.14 -29.46 -1.61
CA PRO A 150 -0.12 -28.91 -0.25
C PRO A 150 1.01 -29.53 0.55
N ARG A 151 1.79 -28.70 1.26
CA ARG A 151 2.86 -29.10 2.16
C ARG A 151 2.85 -28.21 3.38
N ASP A 152 2.86 -28.80 4.56
CA ASP A 152 2.96 -28.05 5.81
C ASP A 152 4.35 -28.19 6.41
N ILE A 153 4.87 -27.09 6.94
CA ILE A 153 6.11 -27.06 7.72
C ILE A 153 5.80 -26.79 9.19
N ASP A 154 6.60 -27.36 10.08
CA ASP A 154 6.55 -27.08 11.50
C ASP A 154 7.55 -25.98 11.84
N LEU A 155 7.08 -24.99 12.60
CA LEU A 155 7.89 -23.92 13.16
C LEU A 155 7.69 -23.84 14.68
N PRO A 156 8.75 -23.56 15.44
CA PRO A 156 8.64 -23.43 16.89
C PRO A 156 7.80 -22.20 17.23
N ARG A 157 6.88 -22.38 18.18
CA ARG A 157 6.11 -21.26 18.74
C ARG A 157 7.00 -20.41 19.63
N GLN A 158 6.79 -19.11 19.58
CA GLN A 158 7.44 -18.18 20.48
C GLN A 158 6.55 -17.99 21.71
N ASP A 159 7.10 -18.24 22.90
CA ASP A 159 6.43 -18.04 24.19
C ASP A 159 5.01 -18.67 24.25
N GLY A 160 4.82 -19.82 23.59
CA GLY A 160 3.53 -20.50 23.54
C GLY A 160 2.43 -19.81 22.73
N GLN A 161 2.74 -18.68 22.08
CA GLN A 161 1.78 -17.91 21.29
C GLN A 161 1.37 -18.65 20.00
N PRO A 162 0.10 -18.55 19.57
CA PRO A 162 -0.33 -19.13 18.31
C PRO A 162 0.37 -18.46 17.13
N HIS A 163 0.57 -19.21 16.06
CA HIS A 163 1.05 -18.62 14.81
C HIS A 163 -0.03 -17.74 14.19
N THR A 164 0.30 -16.47 13.97
CA THR A 164 -0.47 -15.56 13.13
C THR A 164 0.46 -14.97 12.07
N PRO A 165 -0.06 -14.51 10.92
CA PRO A 165 0.78 -13.88 9.91
C PRO A 165 1.62 -12.71 10.45
N LEU A 166 1.04 -11.89 11.33
CA LEU A 166 1.72 -10.73 11.94
C LEU A 166 2.84 -11.15 12.90
N ILE A 167 2.62 -12.18 13.73
CA ILE A 167 3.65 -12.70 14.64
C ILE A 167 4.81 -13.27 13.84
N LEU A 168 4.53 -14.08 12.81
CA LEU A 168 5.57 -14.67 11.97
C LEU A 168 6.34 -13.59 11.18
N ALA A 169 5.64 -12.60 10.64
CA ALA A 169 6.30 -11.48 9.96
C ALA A 169 7.18 -10.65 10.91
N ASN A 170 6.74 -10.43 12.15
CA ASN A 170 7.55 -9.74 13.15
C ASN A 170 8.80 -10.54 13.53
N ARG A 171 8.67 -11.86 13.69
CA ARG A 171 9.83 -12.74 13.89
C ARG A 171 10.78 -12.72 12.70
N PHE A 172 10.25 -12.76 11.50
CA PHE A 172 11.06 -12.65 10.28
C PHE A 172 11.92 -11.38 10.28
N ASP A 173 11.35 -10.25 10.70
CA ASP A 173 12.08 -8.97 10.76
C ASP A 173 13.16 -8.95 11.84
N ARG A 174 12.93 -9.60 13.00
CA ARG A 174 13.74 -9.43 14.21
C ARG A 174 14.67 -10.59 14.56
N ASP A 175 14.37 -11.78 14.05
CA ASP A 175 15.04 -13.02 14.42
C ASP A 175 15.73 -13.66 13.20
N PRO A 176 17.06 -13.42 13.02
CA PRO A 176 17.82 -14.02 11.93
C PRO A 176 17.83 -15.57 11.99
N ALA A 177 17.78 -16.15 13.19
CA ALA A 177 17.76 -17.61 13.34
C ALA A 177 16.42 -18.17 12.86
N PHE A 178 15.31 -17.47 13.12
CA PHE A 178 14.01 -17.81 12.56
C PHE A 178 13.97 -17.72 11.04
N ARG A 179 14.58 -16.67 10.45
CA ARG A 179 14.71 -16.56 8.98
C ARG A 179 15.47 -17.73 8.38
N ALA A 180 16.60 -18.11 8.99
CA ALA A 180 17.40 -19.23 8.54
C ALA A 180 16.61 -20.56 8.66
N LEU A 181 15.94 -20.79 9.78
CA LEU A 181 15.08 -21.97 9.98
C LEU A 181 13.95 -22.02 8.96
N LEU A 182 13.27 -20.89 8.72
CA LEU A 182 12.20 -20.84 7.73
C LEU A 182 12.70 -21.18 6.33
N ALA A 183 13.87 -20.65 5.94
CA ALA A 183 14.49 -20.98 4.65
C ALA A 183 14.88 -22.48 4.58
N GLU A 184 15.47 -23.04 5.62
CA GLU A 184 15.81 -24.46 5.73
C GLU A 184 14.57 -25.36 5.53
N ARG A 185 13.43 -24.98 6.14
CA ARG A 185 12.17 -25.73 6.02
C ARG A 185 11.53 -25.60 4.64
N LEU A 186 11.70 -24.47 3.97
CA LEU A 186 11.10 -24.21 2.65
C LEU A 186 11.96 -24.72 1.48
N ALA A 187 13.30 -24.80 1.63
CA ALA A 187 14.19 -25.21 0.56
C ALA A 187 13.89 -26.60 -0.05
N PRO A 188 13.59 -27.66 0.73
CA PRO A 188 13.16 -28.93 0.16
C PRO A 188 11.87 -28.81 -0.64
N LEU A 189 10.89 -28.04 -0.14
CA LEU A 189 9.61 -27.83 -0.79
C LEU A 189 9.75 -27.06 -2.10
N ALA A 190 10.68 -26.12 -2.16
CA ALA A 190 10.99 -25.37 -3.36
C ALA A 190 11.50 -26.27 -4.50
N ALA A 191 12.08 -27.42 -4.20
CA ALA A 191 12.54 -28.40 -5.18
C ALA A 191 11.42 -29.31 -5.72
N GLU A 192 10.26 -29.40 -5.03
CA GLU A 192 9.15 -30.28 -5.40
C GLU A 192 8.27 -29.74 -6.53
N GLY A 193 8.38 -28.46 -6.88
CA GLY A 193 7.57 -27.84 -7.91
C GLY A 193 8.25 -26.62 -8.54
N GLU A 194 7.57 -26.01 -9.51
CA GLU A 194 8.10 -24.87 -10.27
C GLU A 194 7.71 -23.52 -9.65
N GLN A 195 6.69 -23.53 -8.79
CA GLN A 195 6.25 -22.37 -8.02
C GLN A 195 6.05 -22.76 -6.55
N LEU A 196 6.49 -21.90 -5.64
CA LEU A 196 6.29 -22.05 -4.20
C LEU A 196 5.41 -20.91 -3.70
N LEU A 197 4.23 -21.25 -3.19
CA LEU A 197 3.30 -20.29 -2.60
C LEU A 197 3.29 -20.41 -1.08
N LEU A 198 3.24 -19.28 -0.37
CA LEU A 198 3.09 -19.24 1.09
C LEU A 198 2.26 -18.02 1.50
N PRO A 199 1.65 -18.03 2.70
CA PRO A 199 0.99 -16.83 3.22
C PRO A 199 2.00 -15.70 3.40
N ALA A 200 1.59 -14.45 3.24
CA ALA A 200 2.47 -13.31 3.43
C ALA A 200 2.92 -13.22 4.90
N ILE A 201 4.18 -13.59 5.15
CA ILE A 201 4.83 -13.66 6.47
C ILE A 201 6.28 -13.18 6.45
N LEU A 202 6.82 -12.77 5.29
CA LEU A 202 8.23 -12.44 5.12
C LEU A 202 8.57 -11.01 5.57
N GLY A 203 8.10 -10.65 6.76
CA GLY A 203 8.38 -9.38 7.43
C GLY A 203 7.42 -8.25 7.05
N GLN A 204 7.31 -7.29 7.94
CA GLN A 204 6.61 -6.01 7.73
C GLN A 204 7.58 -4.89 7.35
N GLN A 205 8.87 -5.05 7.66
CA GLN A 205 9.92 -4.07 7.38
C GLN A 205 10.89 -4.52 6.27
N SER A 206 10.79 -5.77 5.84
CA SER A 206 11.66 -6.36 4.81
C SER A 206 11.54 -5.62 3.48
N GLY A 207 12.66 -5.25 2.91
CA GLY A 207 12.77 -4.67 1.57
C GLY A 207 13.11 -5.72 0.51
N ALA A 208 13.27 -5.27 -0.73
CA ALA A 208 13.61 -6.13 -1.86
C ALA A 208 14.92 -6.92 -1.63
N GLU A 209 15.93 -6.30 -0.99
CA GLU A 209 17.20 -6.95 -0.67
C GLU A 209 17.03 -8.11 0.33
N ASP A 210 16.25 -7.89 1.41
CA ASP A 210 15.97 -8.93 2.41
C ASP A 210 15.24 -10.12 1.78
N LEU A 211 14.25 -9.83 0.92
CA LEU A 211 13.48 -10.85 0.22
C LEU A 211 14.32 -11.60 -0.82
N ALA A 212 15.23 -10.91 -1.50
CA ALA A 212 16.18 -11.54 -2.44
C ALA A 212 17.18 -12.46 -1.71
N ALA A 213 17.72 -12.02 -0.57
CA ALA A 213 18.59 -12.85 0.26
C ALA A 213 17.85 -14.10 0.77
N PHE A 214 16.61 -13.94 1.20
CA PHE A 214 15.76 -15.06 1.62
C PHE A 214 15.48 -16.02 0.46
N ALA A 215 15.14 -15.50 -0.72
CA ALA A 215 14.91 -16.28 -1.93
C ALA A 215 16.13 -17.11 -2.34
N ALA A 216 17.34 -16.54 -2.21
CA ALA A 216 18.60 -17.26 -2.45
C ALA A 216 18.80 -18.42 -1.46
N ALA A 217 18.45 -18.22 -0.17
CA ALA A 217 18.54 -19.26 0.85
C ALA A 217 17.50 -20.39 0.65
N VAL A 218 16.32 -20.07 0.11
CA VAL A 218 15.29 -21.06 -0.25
C VAL A 218 15.60 -21.78 -1.56
N GLY A 219 16.42 -21.19 -2.43
CA GLY A 219 16.73 -21.69 -3.76
C GLY A 219 15.82 -21.16 -4.87
N ARG A 220 14.76 -20.44 -4.51
CA ARG A 220 13.87 -19.69 -5.43
C ARG A 220 13.06 -18.64 -4.69
N PRO A 221 12.60 -17.59 -5.39
CA PRO A 221 11.70 -16.61 -4.77
C PRO A 221 10.34 -17.25 -4.48
N PRO A 222 9.89 -17.28 -3.23
CA PRO A 222 8.55 -17.71 -2.90
C PRO A 222 7.51 -16.64 -3.27
N GLY A 223 6.34 -17.09 -3.72
CA GLY A 223 5.18 -16.23 -3.98
C GLY A 223 4.36 -16.01 -2.72
N GLU A 224 4.45 -14.84 -2.12
CA GLU A 224 3.58 -14.51 -0.99
C GLU A 224 2.13 -14.31 -1.46
N LEU A 225 1.20 -14.86 -0.69
CA LEU A 225 -0.23 -14.69 -0.89
C LEU A 225 -0.77 -13.68 0.11
N PRO A 226 -1.56 -12.69 -0.34
CA PRO A 226 -2.20 -11.73 0.57
C PRO A 226 -3.02 -12.45 1.64
N THR A 227 -2.74 -12.12 2.90
CA THR A 227 -3.46 -12.64 4.06
C THR A 227 -4.74 -11.87 4.33
N LEU A 228 -5.58 -12.38 5.25
CA LEU A 228 -6.75 -11.63 5.74
C LEU A 228 -6.30 -10.32 6.41
N PRO A 229 -7.16 -9.29 6.42
CA PRO A 229 -6.87 -8.02 7.09
C PRO A 229 -6.57 -8.17 8.59
N PRO A 230 -5.57 -7.43 9.08
CA PRO A 230 -4.64 -6.58 8.33
C PRO A 230 -3.62 -7.41 7.55
N SER A 231 -3.43 -7.09 6.27
CA SER A 231 -2.52 -7.83 5.39
C SER A 231 -1.06 -7.47 5.67
N VAL A 232 -0.21 -8.46 5.92
CA VAL A 232 1.24 -8.26 6.09
C VAL A 232 1.85 -7.55 4.88
N ALA A 233 1.45 -7.93 3.66
CA ALA A 233 1.94 -7.29 2.43
C ALA A 233 1.58 -5.80 2.36
N GLY A 234 0.34 -5.44 2.69
CA GLY A 234 -0.11 -4.05 2.72
C GLY A 234 0.56 -3.24 3.84
N LEU A 235 0.75 -3.84 5.01
CA LEU A 235 1.48 -3.20 6.12
C LEU A 235 2.95 -2.97 5.76
N ARG A 236 3.62 -3.94 5.14
CA ARG A 236 4.99 -3.81 4.63
C ARG A 236 5.09 -2.62 3.68
N LEU A 237 4.20 -2.55 2.70
CA LEU A 237 4.16 -1.45 1.75
C LEU A 237 4.01 -0.10 2.46
N SER A 238 3.08 0.02 3.42
CA SER A 238 2.87 1.24 4.20
C SER A 238 4.12 1.67 4.96
N VAL A 239 4.74 0.74 5.69
CA VAL A 239 5.97 1.01 6.45
C VAL A 239 7.11 1.47 5.54
N ARG A 240 7.32 0.77 4.44
CA ARG A 240 8.41 1.07 3.48
C ARG A 240 8.23 2.42 2.80
N LEU A 241 7.02 2.75 2.34
CA LEU A 241 6.71 4.04 1.73
C LEU A 241 6.90 5.20 2.71
N GLN A 242 6.42 5.05 3.96
CA GLN A 242 6.64 6.08 4.98
C GLN A 242 8.12 6.26 5.33
N GLN A 243 8.90 5.18 5.36
CA GLN A 243 10.36 5.28 5.55
C GLN A 243 11.03 6.03 4.39
N ALA A 244 10.61 5.77 3.14
CA ALA A 244 11.11 6.51 1.98
C ALA A 244 10.78 8.01 2.07
N LEU A 245 9.56 8.37 2.47
CA LEU A 245 9.18 9.77 2.69
C LEU A 245 10.01 10.45 3.78
N ARG A 246 10.27 9.76 4.90
CA ARG A 246 11.15 10.31 5.96
C ARG A 246 12.56 10.56 5.45
N ARG A 247 13.12 9.64 4.61
CA ARG A 247 14.43 9.85 3.96
C ARG A 247 14.40 11.05 2.99
N ALA A 248 13.27 11.29 2.34
CA ALA A 248 13.02 12.47 1.50
C ALA A 248 12.70 13.74 2.31
N ARG A 249 12.92 13.73 3.64
CA ARG A 249 12.69 14.84 4.58
C ARG A 249 11.23 15.28 4.72
N VAL A 250 10.27 14.40 4.40
CA VAL A 250 8.87 14.62 4.76
C VAL A 250 8.71 14.37 6.26
N GLU A 251 8.11 15.31 6.98
CA GLU A 251 7.75 15.10 8.38
C GLU A 251 6.50 14.22 8.46
N VAL A 252 6.67 12.97 8.89
CA VAL A 252 5.58 11.96 8.93
C VAL A 252 5.05 11.83 10.35
N MET A 253 3.84 12.35 10.57
CA MET A 253 3.13 12.40 11.85
C MET A 253 1.94 11.43 11.85
N GLY A 254 2.13 10.24 12.44
CA GLY A 254 1.08 9.21 12.61
C GLY A 254 0.41 9.27 13.96
N GLY A 255 -0.86 8.84 14.02
CA GLY A 255 -1.67 8.85 15.25
C GLY A 255 -2.17 10.25 15.64
N HIS A 256 -2.29 11.14 14.66
CA HIS A 256 -2.76 12.50 14.87
C HIS A 256 -3.98 12.80 14.00
N PRO A 257 -5.21 12.60 14.53
CA PRO A 257 -6.42 12.93 13.78
C PRO A 257 -6.50 14.45 13.54
N VAL A 258 -6.83 14.80 12.30
CA VAL A 258 -7.15 16.20 11.93
C VAL A 258 -8.61 16.46 12.30
N SER A 259 -8.84 17.39 13.20
CA SER A 259 -10.17 17.75 13.70
C SER A 259 -10.81 18.91 12.94
N ALA A 260 -10.02 19.77 12.30
CA ALA A 260 -10.52 20.90 11.52
C ALA A 260 -9.49 21.38 10.49
N LEU A 261 -9.99 22.01 9.43
CA LEU A 261 -9.21 22.86 8.53
C LEU A 261 -9.17 24.29 9.10
N LEU A 262 -8.02 24.93 9.03
CA LEU A 262 -7.84 26.32 9.46
C LEU A 262 -8.19 27.27 8.31
N LEU A 263 -9.46 27.65 8.21
CA LEU A 263 -9.95 28.52 7.14
C LEU A 263 -9.98 29.98 7.61
N ALA A 264 -9.38 30.88 6.85
CA ALA A 264 -9.38 32.32 7.12
C ALA A 264 -9.34 33.12 5.82
N ALA A 265 -10.21 34.11 5.69
CA ALA A 265 -10.29 35.00 4.54
C ALA A 265 -10.34 34.27 3.17
N GLY A 266 -11.14 33.19 3.10
CA GLY A 266 -11.30 32.39 1.87
C GLY A 266 -10.07 31.56 1.50
N ALA A 267 -9.16 31.31 2.45
CA ALA A 267 -7.98 30.47 2.24
C ALA A 267 -7.85 29.42 3.35
N CYS A 268 -7.37 28.24 3.00
CA CYS A 268 -6.92 27.22 3.95
C CYS A 268 -5.48 27.56 4.37
N ARG A 269 -5.27 27.72 5.68
CA ARG A 269 -3.99 28.10 6.28
C ARG A 269 -3.29 26.96 6.98
N GLY A 270 -3.90 25.78 7.01
CA GLY A 270 -3.36 24.61 7.70
C GLY A 270 -4.43 23.73 8.27
N VAL A 271 -4.06 22.93 9.26
CA VAL A 271 -4.91 21.96 9.91
C VAL A 271 -4.79 22.03 11.43
N ARG A 272 -5.85 21.66 12.12
CA ARG A 272 -5.87 21.47 13.58
C ARG A 272 -5.83 19.99 13.90
N LEU A 273 -4.86 19.58 14.69
CA LEU A 273 -4.71 18.22 15.20
C LEU A 273 -5.46 18.08 16.53
N ALA A 274 -6.17 16.97 16.69
CA ALA A 274 -6.68 16.54 17.97
C ALA A 274 -5.53 15.81 18.71
N THR A 275 -4.88 16.49 19.63
CA THR A 275 -3.83 15.93 20.49
C THR A 275 -4.31 15.87 21.93
N PRO A 276 -3.87 14.86 22.73
CA PRO A 276 -4.21 14.82 24.15
C PRO A 276 -3.78 16.12 24.86
N GLY A 277 -4.69 16.71 25.63
CA GLY A 277 -4.46 17.94 26.37
C GLY A 277 -4.87 19.19 25.59
N HIS A 278 -4.14 19.57 24.55
CA HIS A 278 -4.44 20.80 23.79
C HIS A 278 -4.38 20.55 22.27
N PRO A 279 -5.36 21.08 21.50
CA PRO A 279 -5.28 21.06 20.04
C PRO A 279 -4.00 21.75 19.54
N ARG A 280 -3.39 21.18 18.51
CA ARG A 280 -2.20 21.76 17.88
C ARG A 280 -2.52 22.22 16.47
N ASP A 281 -2.26 23.48 16.17
CA ASP A 281 -2.38 24.00 14.83
C ASP A 281 -1.07 23.86 14.07
N LEU A 282 -1.15 23.33 12.85
CA LEU A 282 -0.06 23.26 11.89
C LEU A 282 -0.40 24.18 10.72
N LEU A 283 0.48 25.13 10.42
CA LEU A 283 0.27 26.13 9.37
C LEU A 283 1.00 25.72 8.08
N ALA A 284 0.33 25.89 6.94
CA ALA A 284 0.89 25.63 5.62
C ALA A 284 0.38 26.62 4.58
N ARG A 285 1.09 26.73 3.45
CA ARG A 285 0.62 27.48 2.28
C ARG A 285 -0.53 26.76 1.59
N ALA A 286 -0.44 25.42 1.52
CA ALA A 286 -1.49 24.58 0.96
C ALA A 286 -1.71 23.30 1.76
N VAL A 287 -2.93 22.75 1.66
CA VAL A 287 -3.35 21.49 2.28
C VAL A 287 -3.88 20.57 1.20
N VAL A 288 -3.36 19.34 1.14
CA VAL A 288 -3.91 18.25 0.31
C VAL A 288 -4.65 17.29 1.23
N LEU A 289 -5.97 17.23 1.10
CA LEU A 289 -6.84 16.34 1.88
C LEU A 289 -7.02 15.01 1.13
N ALA A 290 -6.35 13.97 1.60
CA ALA A 290 -6.31 12.62 1.01
C ALA A 290 -6.67 11.52 2.04
N ALA A 291 -7.49 11.87 3.04
CA ALA A 291 -7.81 11.01 4.19
C ALA A 291 -9.03 10.09 3.97
N GLY A 292 -9.35 9.81 2.70
CA GLY A 292 -10.44 8.91 2.35
C GLY A 292 -11.84 9.52 2.61
N PRO A 293 -12.92 8.73 2.46
CA PRO A 293 -14.29 9.26 2.48
C PRO A 293 -14.68 9.93 3.82
N HIS A 294 -14.06 9.50 4.93
CA HIS A 294 -14.32 10.10 6.24
C HIS A 294 -13.91 11.58 6.33
N ALA A 295 -12.98 12.01 5.51
CA ALA A 295 -12.53 13.41 5.48
C ALA A 295 -13.56 14.37 4.90
N ALA A 296 -14.66 13.89 4.30
CA ALA A 296 -15.76 14.73 3.84
C ALA A 296 -16.37 15.58 4.98
N ALA A 297 -16.32 15.09 6.21
CA ALA A 297 -16.74 15.83 7.39
C ALA A 297 -15.93 17.11 7.65
N LEU A 298 -14.71 17.20 7.13
CA LEU A 298 -13.87 18.41 7.20
C LEU A 298 -14.21 19.44 6.13
N LEU A 299 -15.11 19.13 5.20
CA LEU A 299 -15.46 19.94 4.03
C LEU A 299 -16.96 20.33 4.04
N PRO A 300 -17.42 21.18 4.95
CA PRO A 300 -18.81 21.58 4.98
C PRO A 300 -19.18 22.31 3.67
N GLY A 301 -20.34 21.94 3.08
CA GLY A 301 -20.81 22.51 1.82
C GLY A 301 -20.16 21.94 0.55
N TRP A 302 -19.25 20.96 0.68
CA TRP A 302 -18.63 20.32 -0.48
C TRP A 302 -19.61 19.43 -1.25
N THR A 303 -19.58 19.53 -2.57
CA THR A 303 -20.50 18.80 -3.48
C THR A 303 -19.99 17.41 -3.91
N GLY A 304 -18.84 16.96 -3.42
CA GLY A 304 -18.19 15.74 -3.93
C GLY A 304 -17.39 15.98 -5.23
N ARG A 305 -17.26 17.22 -5.69
CA ARG A 305 -16.59 17.59 -6.94
C ARG A 305 -15.37 18.47 -6.67
N ALA A 306 -14.42 18.44 -7.59
CA ALA A 306 -13.28 19.35 -7.60
C ALA A 306 -13.10 19.93 -9.01
N ASP A 307 -12.41 21.06 -9.11
CA ASP A 307 -11.98 21.62 -10.38
C ASP A 307 -10.70 20.95 -10.93
N ALA A 308 -10.21 21.45 -12.08
CA ALA A 308 -8.97 20.95 -12.68
C ALA A 308 -7.72 21.14 -11.79
N GLY A 309 -7.74 22.09 -10.86
CA GLY A 309 -6.71 22.30 -9.84
C GLY A 309 -6.93 21.47 -8.58
N MET A 310 -7.79 20.43 -8.63
CA MET A 310 -8.10 19.56 -7.50
C MET A 310 -8.68 20.30 -6.28
N ARG A 311 -9.23 21.52 -6.47
CA ARG A 311 -9.85 22.30 -5.40
C ARG A 311 -11.30 21.84 -5.19
N PRO A 312 -11.70 21.54 -3.95
CA PRO A 312 -13.09 21.11 -3.68
C PRO A 312 -14.07 22.25 -3.96
N LEU A 313 -15.20 21.93 -4.61
CA LEU A 313 -16.22 22.90 -5.03
C LEU A 313 -17.44 22.88 -4.10
N GLU A 314 -17.94 24.06 -3.73
CA GLU A 314 -19.22 24.25 -3.07
C GLU A 314 -20.41 24.19 -4.05
N THR A 315 -21.63 24.26 -3.56
CA THR A 315 -22.87 24.14 -4.35
C THR A 315 -22.96 25.20 -5.47
N GLY A 316 -22.35 26.37 -5.29
CA GLY A 316 -22.29 27.41 -6.31
C GLY A 316 -21.20 27.19 -7.38
N GLY A 317 -20.40 26.11 -7.27
CA GLY A 317 -19.32 25.80 -8.21
C GLY A 317 -18.03 26.58 -7.96
N ALA A 318 -17.97 27.41 -6.93
CA ALA A 318 -16.74 28.08 -6.52
C ALA A 318 -15.85 27.14 -5.66
N PRO A 319 -14.52 27.30 -5.67
CA PRO A 319 -13.66 26.59 -4.76
C PRO A 319 -13.93 26.96 -3.30
N LEU A 320 -14.01 25.98 -2.42
CA LEU A 320 -14.25 26.15 -0.97
C LEU A 320 -13.23 27.06 -0.29
N ALA A 321 -11.98 26.93 -0.67
CA ALA A 321 -10.89 27.79 -0.17
C ALA A 321 -9.69 27.72 -1.10
N ARG A 322 -8.93 28.82 -1.17
CA ARG A 322 -7.60 28.82 -1.81
C ARG A 322 -6.64 27.98 -0.98
N GLY A 323 -5.67 27.33 -1.64
CA GLY A 323 -4.70 26.46 -0.97
C GLY A 323 -5.29 25.20 -0.34
N LEU A 324 -6.52 24.80 -0.73
CA LEU A 324 -7.13 23.53 -0.33
C LEU A 324 -7.35 22.65 -1.56
N HIS A 325 -6.81 21.44 -1.52
CA HIS A 325 -6.88 20.46 -2.59
C HIS A 325 -7.37 19.10 -2.03
N VAL A 326 -8.00 18.30 -2.87
CA VAL A 326 -8.54 16.98 -2.50
C VAL A 326 -8.00 15.90 -3.41
N ALA A 327 -7.81 14.69 -2.89
CA ALA A 327 -7.30 13.55 -3.65
C ALA A 327 -7.80 12.19 -3.10
N GLY A 328 -7.57 11.14 -3.87
CA GLY A 328 -7.84 9.76 -3.49
C GLY A 328 -9.33 9.41 -3.48
N SER A 329 -9.70 8.42 -2.65
CA SER A 329 -11.06 7.89 -2.61
C SER A 329 -12.10 8.90 -2.12
N LEU A 330 -11.69 10.01 -1.56
CA LEU A 330 -12.55 11.14 -1.26
C LEU A 330 -13.18 11.72 -2.55
N LEU A 331 -12.40 11.76 -3.65
CA LEU A 331 -12.80 12.35 -4.92
C LEU A 331 -13.12 11.30 -6.01
N CYS A 332 -12.32 10.26 -6.11
CA CYS A 332 -12.32 9.34 -7.26
C CYS A 332 -12.95 7.97 -6.97
N GLY A 333 -13.51 7.75 -5.77
CA GLY A 333 -13.93 6.43 -5.33
C GLY A 333 -12.74 5.50 -5.03
N THR A 334 -12.98 4.20 -4.97
CA THR A 334 -11.95 3.20 -4.64
C THR A 334 -11.09 2.87 -5.85
N GLY A 335 -9.78 2.73 -5.65
CA GLY A 335 -8.79 2.33 -6.68
C GLY A 335 -7.42 2.94 -6.40
N ASN A 336 -6.38 2.10 -6.41
CA ASN A 336 -5.03 2.57 -6.14
C ASN A 336 -4.44 3.37 -7.31
N GLY A 337 -4.79 3.06 -8.57
CA GLY A 337 -4.37 3.81 -9.75
C GLY A 337 -4.89 5.23 -9.74
N ARG A 338 -6.21 5.40 -9.58
CA ARG A 338 -6.83 6.73 -9.43
C ARG A 338 -6.27 7.49 -8.23
N ALA A 339 -5.98 6.79 -7.14
CA ALA A 339 -5.38 7.42 -5.96
C ALA A 339 -3.97 7.95 -6.25
N ILE A 340 -3.13 7.19 -6.98
CA ILE A 340 -1.80 7.62 -7.41
C ILE A 340 -1.91 8.88 -8.28
N VAL A 341 -2.75 8.87 -9.30
CA VAL A 341 -2.91 9.98 -10.26
C VAL A 341 -3.44 11.23 -9.56
N SER A 342 -4.53 11.09 -8.78
CA SER A 342 -5.13 12.24 -8.10
C SER A 342 -4.24 12.82 -7.00
N GLY A 343 -3.47 11.97 -6.30
CA GLY A 343 -2.50 12.42 -5.31
C GLY A 343 -1.39 13.26 -5.93
N HIS A 344 -0.83 12.80 -7.05
CA HIS A 344 0.17 13.54 -7.82
C HIS A 344 -0.38 14.88 -8.32
N ALA A 345 -1.56 14.88 -8.96
CA ALA A 345 -2.19 16.08 -9.48
C ALA A 345 -2.49 17.12 -8.38
N ALA A 346 -2.99 16.68 -7.22
CA ALA A 346 -3.28 17.56 -6.09
C ALA A 346 -2.01 18.21 -5.52
N ALA A 347 -0.90 17.48 -5.47
CA ALA A 347 0.38 18.04 -5.01
C ALA A 347 0.91 19.10 -5.99
N LEU A 348 0.91 18.82 -7.29
CA LEU A 348 1.33 19.80 -8.30
C LEU A 348 0.46 21.06 -8.25
N ALA A 349 -0.85 20.92 -8.12
CA ALA A 349 -1.78 22.04 -7.98
C ALA A 349 -1.52 22.86 -6.69
N ALA A 350 -1.22 22.18 -5.59
CA ALA A 350 -0.88 22.81 -4.31
C ALA A 350 0.42 23.65 -4.38
N LEU A 351 1.35 23.24 -5.23
CA LEU A 351 2.63 23.95 -5.43
C LEU A 351 2.53 25.12 -6.41
N ALA A 352 1.54 25.10 -7.31
CA ALA A 352 1.33 26.13 -8.32
C ALA A 352 0.55 27.36 -7.79
N GLY A 353 -0.15 27.23 -6.65
CA GLY A 353 -0.98 28.29 -6.03
C GLY A 353 -0.35 28.91 -4.82
#